data_5853492736e7ed72f6fa6c3ab302cfc1
#
_entry.id   5853492736e7ed72f6fa6c3ab302cfc1
#
_cell.length_a   1.000
_cell.length_b   1.000
_cell.length_c   1.000
_cell.angle_alpha   90.00
_cell.angle_beta   90.00
_cell.angle_gamma   90.00
#
_symmetry.space_group_name_H-M   'P 1'
#
loop_
_entity.id
_entity.type
_entity.pdbx_description
1 polymer ?
#
loop_
_entity_poly.entity_id
_entity_poly.type
_entity_poly.pdbx_seq_one_letter_code
_entity_poly.pdbx_strand_id
1 'polypeptide(L)'
;MAAAVIAPASAADDAVISALLKGYEGQGASKFSASRAEAMWTQNFVDAKTGDKRRCALCHTEDLRRMGKQAVTGKVIEPLAPSANPKRLTDPEHIEKWFLRNCKWTLGRECTPQEKGDFLSMIRTK
;
A
#
# COMPACT_ATOMS: atom_id res chain seq x y z
N MET A 1 -10.37 -19.76 -33.83
CA MET A 1 -9.36 -19.35 -32.86
C MET A 1 -10.04 -18.62 -31.72
N ALA A 2 -10.09 -19.23 -30.55
CA ALA A 2 -10.60 -18.56 -29.37
C ALA A 2 -9.51 -17.58 -28.89
N ALA A 3 -9.78 -16.28 -28.98
CA ALA A 3 -8.97 -15.31 -28.28
C ALA A 3 -9.16 -15.56 -26.77
N ALA A 4 -8.08 -15.99 -26.11
CA ALA A 4 -8.10 -16.04 -24.65
C ALA A 4 -8.32 -14.62 -24.14
N VAL A 5 -9.50 -14.35 -23.66
CA VAL A 5 -9.76 -13.15 -22.88
C VAL A 5 -9.06 -13.38 -21.54
N ILE A 6 -7.84 -12.86 -21.44
CA ILE A 6 -7.20 -12.75 -20.14
C ILE A 6 -8.02 -11.69 -19.41
N ALA A 7 -8.92 -12.14 -18.54
CA ALA A 7 -9.53 -11.24 -17.60
C ALA A 7 -8.39 -10.55 -16.84
N PRO A 8 -8.34 -9.21 -16.78
CA PRO A 8 -7.35 -8.54 -15.95
C PRO A 8 -7.46 -9.13 -14.55
N ALA A 9 -6.31 -9.55 -13.99
CA ALA A 9 -6.22 -9.99 -12.61
C ALA A 9 -7.00 -8.99 -11.76
N SER A 10 -8.03 -9.47 -11.09
CA SER A 10 -8.97 -8.70 -10.29
C SER A 10 -8.77 -7.22 -10.52
N ALA A 11 -9.59 -6.62 -11.30
CA ALA A 11 -9.67 -5.18 -11.33
C ALA A 11 -9.96 -4.76 -9.88
N ALA A 12 -8.89 -4.81 -9.05
CA ALA A 12 -8.88 -4.16 -7.78
C ALA A 12 -9.48 -2.82 -8.11
N ASP A 13 -10.65 -2.65 -7.82
CA ASP A 13 -11.57 -1.67 -8.30
C ASP A 13 -10.81 -0.47 -8.89
N ASP A 14 -10.42 -0.54 -10.17
CA ASP A 14 -9.65 0.52 -10.84
C ASP A 14 -10.35 1.85 -10.69
N ALA A 15 -11.69 1.83 -10.56
CA ALA A 15 -12.49 3.02 -10.27
C ALA A 15 -12.20 3.57 -8.87
N VAL A 16 -12.03 2.72 -7.86
CA VAL A 16 -11.68 3.15 -6.49
C VAL A 16 -10.29 3.76 -6.48
N ILE A 17 -9.33 3.08 -7.07
CA ILE A 17 -7.94 3.56 -7.14
C ILE A 17 -7.88 4.88 -7.92
N SER A 18 -8.51 4.95 -9.08
CA SER A 18 -8.54 6.17 -9.89
C SER A 18 -9.15 7.35 -9.15
N ALA A 19 -10.23 7.14 -8.42
CA ALA A 19 -10.88 8.18 -7.63
C ALA A 19 -9.96 8.67 -6.49
N LEU A 20 -9.27 7.76 -5.81
CA LEU A 20 -8.32 8.13 -4.76
C LEU A 20 -7.14 8.92 -5.31
N LEU A 21 -6.54 8.44 -6.42
CA LEU A 21 -5.43 9.14 -7.07
C LEU A 21 -5.83 10.56 -7.51
N LYS A 22 -7.03 10.69 -8.06
CA LYS A 22 -7.57 12.00 -8.45
C LYS A 22 -7.74 12.92 -7.25
N GLY A 23 -8.23 12.38 -6.14
CA GLY A 23 -8.33 13.11 -4.88
C GLY A 23 -6.97 13.60 -4.38
N TYR A 24 -5.94 12.77 -4.47
CA TYR A 24 -4.58 13.14 -4.08
C TYR A 24 -3.98 14.22 -4.99
N GLU A 25 -4.25 14.14 -6.29
CA GLU A 25 -3.87 15.20 -7.23
C GLU A 25 -4.52 16.54 -6.84
N GLY A 26 -5.78 16.51 -6.44
CA GLY A 26 -6.47 17.69 -5.92
C GLY A 26 -5.85 18.27 -4.66
N GLN A 27 -5.08 17.49 -3.94
CA GLN A 27 -4.33 17.89 -2.74
C GLN A 27 -2.87 18.25 -3.04
N GLY A 28 -2.49 18.35 -4.29
CA GLY A 28 -1.15 18.78 -4.72
C GLY A 28 -0.21 17.68 -5.16
N ALA A 29 -0.63 16.41 -5.13
CA ALA A 29 0.17 15.31 -5.63
C ALA A 29 0.20 15.29 -7.16
N SER A 30 1.25 14.76 -7.75
CA SER A 30 1.37 14.59 -9.19
C SER A 30 2.38 13.50 -9.55
N LYS A 31 2.24 12.94 -10.75
CA LYS A 31 3.20 11.96 -11.29
C LYS A 31 3.52 10.84 -10.29
N PHE A 32 2.52 10.07 -9.94
CA PHE A 32 2.71 8.95 -9.01
C PHE A 32 3.75 7.95 -9.51
N SER A 33 4.57 7.45 -8.60
CA SER A 33 5.69 6.57 -8.93
C SER A 33 5.72 5.35 -8.02
N ALA A 34 5.53 4.18 -8.60
CA ALA A 34 5.71 2.91 -7.92
C ALA A 34 7.14 2.75 -7.40
N SER A 35 8.14 3.24 -8.13
CA SER A 35 9.55 3.16 -7.73
C SER A 35 9.83 3.91 -6.43
N ARG A 36 9.23 5.07 -6.22
CA ARG A 36 9.37 5.79 -4.95
C ARG A 36 8.78 5.01 -3.79
N ALA A 37 7.63 4.39 -3.99
CA ALA A 37 7.00 3.55 -2.99
C ALA A 37 7.84 2.30 -2.68
N GLU A 38 8.42 1.68 -3.68
CA GLU A 38 9.32 0.54 -3.50
C GLU A 38 10.54 0.90 -2.65
N ALA A 39 11.14 2.06 -2.89
CA ALA A 39 12.24 2.56 -2.09
C ALA A 39 11.82 2.81 -0.63
N MET A 40 10.65 3.38 -0.40
CA MET A 40 10.11 3.60 0.95
C MET A 40 9.75 2.29 1.66
N TRP A 41 9.38 1.26 0.91
CA TRP A 41 8.92 0.00 1.48
C TRP A 41 9.95 -0.69 2.36
N THR A 42 11.20 -0.60 1.99
CA THR A 42 12.33 -1.19 2.70
C THR A 42 13.16 -0.18 3.49
N GLN A 43 12.80 1.10 3.42
CA GLN A 43 13.48 2.16 4.16
C GLN A 43 13.22 2.03 5.65
N ASN A 44 14.28 2.17 6.46
CA ASN A 44 14.15 2.22 7.91
C ASN A 44 13.79 3.64 8.37
N PHE A 45 12.78 3.71 9.23
CA PHE A 45 12.38 4.93 9.94
C PHE A 45 12.61 4.70 11.43
N VAL A 46 13.19 5.67 12.11
CA VAL A 46 13.48 5.56 13.55
C VAL A 46 12.33 6.17 14.34
N ASP A 47 11.75 5.37 15.24
CA ASP A 47 10.74 5.88 16.17
C ASP A 47 11.39 6.85 17.15
N ALA A 48 10.83 8.07 17.25
CA ALA A 48 11.39 9.13 18.07
C ALA A 48 11.34 8.84 19.58
N LYS A 49 10.41 7.98 20.00
CA LYS A 49 10.21 7.66 21.42
C LYS A 49 11.05 6.47 21.87
N THR A 50 11.15 5.43 21.04
CA THR A 50 11.79 4.16 21.41
C THR A 50 13.14 3.95 20.79
N GLY A 51 13.47 4.68 19.70
CA GLY A 51 14.67 4.44 18.91
C GLY A 51 14.60 3.21 18.01
N ASP A 52 13.44 2.52 18.00
CA ASP A 52 13.26 1.34 17.16
C ASP A 52 13.27 1.70 15.69
N LYS A 53 13.89 0.84 14.89
CA LYS A 53 13.80 0.93 13.43
C LYS A 53 12.53 0.26 12.95
N ARG A 54 11.73 0.98 12.18
CA ARG A 54 10.47 0.50 11.62
C ARG A 54 10.49 0.66 10.11
N ARG A 55 9.86 -0.27 9.42
CA ARG A 55 9.68 -0.23 7.96
C ARG A 55 8.41 -0.97 7.56
N CYS A 56 7.87 -0.64 6.41
CA CYS A 56 6.67 -1.31 5.90
C CYS A 56 6.89 -2.82 5.74
N ALA A 57 8.03 -3.21 5.19
CA ALA A 57 8.39 -4.62 4.98
C ALA A 57 8.55 -5.42 6.28
N LEU A 58 8.68 -4.78 7.44
CA LEU A 58 8.78 -5.48 8.72
C LEU A 58 7.53 -6.31 9.01
N CYS A 59 6.35 -5.77 8.70
CA CYS A 59 5.08 -6.45 8.89
C CYS A 59 4.59 -7.15 7.62
N HIS A 60 4.78 -6.53 6.46
CA HIS A 60 4.20 -6.98 5.19
C HIS A 60 5.13 -7.82 4.33
N THR A 61 6.39 -7.97 4.72
CA THR A 61 7.48 -8.55 3.93
C THR A 61 7.83 -7.72 2.69
N GLU A 62 8.88 -8.08 2.00
CA GLU A 62 9.25 -7.45 0.73
C GLU A 62 8.38 -7.93 -0.43
N ASP A 63 7.85 -9.15 -0.33
CA ASP A 63 6.91 -9.71 -1.30
C ASP A 63 5.47 -9.50 -0.82
N LEU A 64 4.76 -8.57 -1.46
CA LEU A 64 3.39 -8.20 -1.09
C LEU A 64 2.37 -9.32 -1.34
N ARG A 65 2.74 -10.36 -2.06
CA ARG A 65 1.89 -11.55 -2.29
C ARG A 65 1.94 -12.52 -1.12
N ARG A 66 2.85 -12.33 -0.18
CA ARG A 66 2.98 -13.15 1.02
C ARG A 66 2.16 -12.60 2.17
N MET A 67 1.78 -13.50 3.06
CA MET A 67 1.21 -13.12 4.34
C MET A 67 2.27 -12.42 5.18
N GLY A 68 1.87 -11.37 5.85
CA GLY A 68 2.70 -10.65 6.80
C GLY A 68 2.37 -11.01 8.23
N LYS A 69 3.01 -10.31 9.16
CA LYS A 69 2.82 -10.51 10.59
C LYS A 69 2.98 -9.17 11.32
N GLN A 70 1.97 -8.81 12.10
CA GLN A 70 2.01 -7.57 12.87
C GLN A 70 3.15 -7.64 13.90
N ALA A 71 4.05 -6.65 13.88
CA ALA A 71 5.29 -6.67 14.65
C ALA A 71 5.09 -6.72 16.17
N VAL A 72 4.02 -6.10 16.67
CA VAL A 72 3.75 -6.00 18.12
C VAL A 72 2.94 -7.19 18.62
N THR A 73 1.87 -7.54 17.91
CA THR A 73 0.91 -8.57 18.37
C THR A 73 1.18 -9.98 17.81
N GLY A 74 1.98 -10.08 16.75
CA GLY A 74 2.18 -11.33 16.02
C GLY A 74 0.98 -11.78 15.18
N LYS A 75 -0.06 -10.95 15.09
CA LYS A 75 -1.26 -11.25 14.32
C LYS A 75 -0.95 -11.33 12.83
N VAL A 76 -1.46 -12.36 12.18
CA VAL A 76 -1.28 -12.55 10.73
C VAL A 76 -1.94 -11.41 9.96
N ILE A 77 -1.23 -10.91 8.94
CA ILE A 77 -1.73 -9.92 7.99
C ILE A 77 -1.87 -10.60 6.64
N GLU A 78 -3.06 -10.55 6.07
CA GLU A 78 -3.29 -11.09 4.72
C GLU A 78 -2.48 -10.34 3.67
N PRO A 79 -2.15 -10.98 2.53
CA PRO A 79 -1.36 -10.33 1.48
C PRO A 79 -1.94 -8.98 1.05
N LEU A 80 -1.08 -8.03 0.77
CA LEU A 80 -1.48 -6.72 0.24
C LEU A 80 -1.70 -6.75 -1.27
N ALA A 81 -1.02 -7.64 -1.98
CA ALA A 81 -1.12 -7.73 -3.43
C ALA A 81 -2.51 -8.17 -3.87
N PRO A 82 -3.19 -7.41 -4.74
CA PRO A 82 -4.51 -7.83 -5.27
C PRO A 82 -4.47 -9.18 -5.98
N SER A 83 -3.34 -9.54 -6.58
CA SER A 83 -3.15 -10.85 -7.23
C SER A 83 -3.26 -12.03 -6.27
N ALA A 84 -2.90 -11.83 -5.01
CA ALA A 84 -2.98 -12.85 -3.96
C ALA A 84 -4.21 -12.68 -3.06
N ASN A 85 -4.76 -11.47 -2.99
CA ASN A 85 -5.93 -11.15 -2.19
C ASN A 85 -6.86 -10.19 -2.94
N PRO A 86 -7.85 -10.71 -3.68
CA PRO A 86 -8.74 -9.90 -4.52
C PRO A 86 -9.57 -8.85 -3.76
N LYS A 87 -9.67 -8.96 -2.44
CA LYS A 87 -10.39 -7.99 -1.61
C LYS A 87 -9.60 -6.70 -1.38
N ARG A 88 -8.29 -6.71 -1.64
CA ARG A 88 -7.46 -5.53 -1.46
C ARG A 88 -7.81 -4.44 -2.47
N LEU A 89 -7.67 -3.19 -2.05
CA LEU A 89 -7.89 -2.00 -2.88
C LEU A 89 -9.30 -1.89 -3.46
N THR A 90 -10.30 -2.39 -2.75
CA THR A 90 -11.70 -2.36 -3.19
C THR A 90 -12.58 -1.40 -2.39
N ASP A 91 -12.14 -0.98 -1.22
CA ASP A 91 -12.88 -0.09 -0.32
C ASP A 91 -12.04 1.15 0.03
N PRO A 92 -12.43 2.35 -0.42
CA PRO A 92 -11.66 3.55 -0.18
C PRO A 92 -11.54 3.92 1.30
N GLU A 93 -12.57 3.71 2.10
CA GLU A 93 -12.51 3.98 3.55
C GLU A 93 -11.52 3.07 4.26
N HIS A 94 -11.49 1.81 3.87
CA HIS A 94 -10.54 0.83 4.39
C HIS A 94 -9.10 1.18 4.01
N ILE A 95 -8.87 1.59 2.77
CA ILE A 95 -7.57 2.04 2.29
C ILE A 95 -7.07 3.23 3.12
N GLU A 96 -7.90 4.26 3.28
CA GLU A 96 -7.52 5.46 4.05
C GLU A 96 -7.28 5.16 5.52
N LYS A 97 -8.09 4.31 6.12
CA LYS A 97 -7.92 3.88 7.51
C LYS A 97 -6.57 3.22 7.74
N TRP A 98 -6.16 2.33 6.84
CA TRP A 98 -4.89 1.62 6.95
C TRP A 98 -3.70 2.52 6.63
N PHE A 99 -3.82 3.44 5.69
CA PHE A 99 -2.80 4.46 5.50
C PHE A 99 -2.57 5.27 6.78
N LEU A 100 -3.64 5.74 7.40
CA LEU A 100 -3.55 6.50 8.64
C LEU A 100 -2.79 5.73 9.72
N ARG A 101 -3.18 4.50 9.98
CA ARG A 101 -2.58 3.66 11.02
C ARG A 101 -1.14 3.29 10.72
N ASN A 102 -0.89 2.80 9.53
CA ASN A 102 0.42 2.27 9.16
C ASN A 102 1.47 3.37 8.98
N CYS A 103 1.08 4.50 8.40
CA CYS A 103 1.99 5.62 8.28
C CYS A 103 2.35 6.20 9.64
N LYS A 104 1.38 6.40 10.53
CA LYS A 104 1.66 6.88 11.88
C LYS A 104 2.59 5.95 12.65
N TRP A 105 2.39 4.64 12.54
CA TRP A 105 3.24 3.68 13.23
C TRP A 105 4.64 3.63 12.62
N THR A 106 4.75 3.56 11.30
CA THR A 106 6.04 3.37 10.61
C THR A 106 6.82 4.67 10.50
N LEU A 107 6.18 5.76 10.04
CA LEU A 107 6.82 7.04 9.76
C LEU A 107 6.77 8.02 10.94
N GLY A 108 5.91 7.77 11.93
CA GLY A 108 5.64 8.71 13.01
C GLY A 108 4.77 9.89 12.61
N ARG A 109 4.17 9.85 11.44
CA ARG A 109 3.31 10.90 10.87
C ARG A 109 2.34 10.30 9.86
N GLU A 110 1.36 11.09 9.45
CA GLU A 110 0.52 10.71 8.31
C GLU A 110 1.35 10.70 7.02
N CYS A 111 0.99 9.81 6.11
CA CYS A 111 1.52 9.85 4.75
C CYS A 111 0.97 11.05 4.00
N THR A 112 1.80 11.66 3.16
CA THR A 112 1.37 12.73 2.25
C THR A 112 0.48 12.15 1.15
N PRO A 113 -0.35 12.99 0.49
CA PRO A 113 -1.10 12.53 -0.68
C PRO A 113 -0.22 11.93 -1.76
N GLN A 114 0.98 12.47 -1.97
CA GLN A 114 1.96 11.93 -2.91
C GLN A 114 2.39 10.52 -2.53
N GLU A 115 2.74 10.31 -1.28
CA GLU A 115 3.16 9.00 -0.77
C GLU A 115 2.04 7.96 -0.88
N LYS A 116 0.82 8.34 -0.51
CA LYS A 116 -0.36 7.47 -0.65
C LYS A 116 -0.57 7.02 -2.10
N GLY A 117 -0.51 7.96 -3.03
CA GLY A 117 -0.66 7.66 -4.45
C GLY A 117 0.46 6.79 -4.99
N ASP A 118 1.69 7.04 -4.57
CA ASP A 118 2.84 6.21 -4.94
C ASP A 118 2.64 4.77 -4.43
N PHE A 119 2.21 4.59 -3.19
CA PHE A 119 1.93 3.27 -2.62
C PHE A 119 0.80 2.55 -3.37
N LEU A 120 -0.29 3.23 -3.68
CA LEU A 120 -1.38 2.62 -4.46
C LEU A 120 -0.91 2.21 -5.84
N SER A 121 -0.11 3.03 -6.49
CA SER A 121 0.46 2.76 -7.82
C SER A 121 1.38 1.54 -7.79
N MET A 122 2.09 1.32 -6.71
CA MET A 122 2.93 0.14 -6.50
C MET A 122 2.09 -1.10 -6.20
N ILE A 123 1.24 -1.04 -5.17
CA ILE A 123 0.51 -2.21 -4.65
C ILE A 123 -0.41 -2.80 -5.72
N ARG A 124 -1.08 -1.95 -6.49
CA ARG A 124 -2.02 -2.40 -7.53
C ARG A 124 -1.37 -3.25 -8.62
N THR A 125 -0.06 -3.16 -8.79
CA THR A 125 0.69 -3.93 -9.80
C THR A 125 1.21 -5.26 -9.28
N LYS A 126 1.07 -5.53 -8.01
CA LYS A 126 1.55 -6.77 -7.37
C LYS A 126 0.44 -7.80 -7.31
#